data_05c2121f3da3cf2c15860ec9c427d232
#
_entry.id   05c2121f3da3cf2c15860ec9c427d232
#
_cell.length_a   1.000
_cell.length_b   1.000
_cell.length_c   1.000
_cell.angle_alpha   90.00
_cell.angle_beta   90.00
_cell.angle_gamma   90.00
#
_symmetry.space_group_name_H-M   'P 1'
#
loop_
_entity.id
_entity.type
_entity.pdbx_description
1 polymer ?
#
loop_
_entity_poly.entity_id
_entity_poly.type
_entity_poly.pdbx_seq_one_letter_code
_entity_poly.pdbx_strand_id
1 'polypeptide(L)'
;MSHRFTLSPMVAGAWRLAEWGFSLDQRQAWIEGNIERGLSSFDHADLYGDYKAESLFGEALARSPGLRERMQLVTKCGIKLVTPARPAHGAKHYDTSAAHVRLSVENSLRALRTDRVDLLLIHRPDALLDADELAATFEQLRRDGKVLHFGVSNFSVQQFELLHARIPLVTNQVECSPLHLDAIHDGTFDQAQRVRARPMIWSPLAGGGLFTRQDETAQRVRRVMGEVAARHGVSLTALALAWLLRLPCRPHPVIGSRRLEASDEARAALGVTLSAEDWYRVWSAAAGREVT
;
A
#
# COMPACT_ATOMS: atom_id res chain seq x y z
N MET A 1 17.03 21.28 7.25
CA MET A 1 16.94 19.87 6.86
C MET A 1 15.49 19.61 6.42
N SER A 2 15.20 19.36 5.14
CA SER A 2 13.84 19.03 4.72
C SER A 2 13.49 17.68 5.36
N HIS A 3 12.44 17.63 6.16
CA HIS A 3 11.93 16.37 6.68
C HIS A 3 11.56 15.48 5.48
N ARG A 4 12.31 14.39 5.32
CA ARG A 4 12.03 13.42 4.27
C ARG A 4 10.66 12.80 4.56
N PHE A 5 9.73 12.85 3.61
CA PHE A 5 8.43 12.21 3.74
C PHE A 5 8.59 10.72 4.07
N THR A 6 7.86 10.26 5.06
CA THR A 6 7.78 8.83 5.39
C THR A 6 6.38 8.49 5.90
N LEU A 7 5.89 7.34 5.52
CA LEU A 7 4.68 6.73 6.07
C LEU A 7 4.98 6.07 7.42
N SER A 8 3.95 5.74 8.19
CA SER A 8 4.10 4.84 9.34
C SER A 8 4.74 3.51 8.90
N PRO A 9 5.48 2.81 9.78
CA PRO A 9 6.17 1.57 9.40
C PRO A 9 5.25 0.54 8.74
N MET A 10 4.01 0.46 9.21
CA MET A 10 2.90 -0.30 8.63
C MET A 10 1.79 0.64 8.23
N VAL A 11 1.06 0.32 7.16
CA VAL A 11 -0.01 1.13 6.60
C VAL A 11 -1.34 0.39 6.75
N ALA A 12 -2.38 1.08 7.21
CA ALA A 12 -3.72 0.51 7.29
C ALA A 12 -4.41 0.60 5.92
N GLY A 13 -4.75 -0.53 5.31
CA GLY A 13 -5.37 -0.62 3.99
C GLY A 13 -6.90 -0.59 4.06
N ALA A 14 -7.52 0.31 3.34
CA ALA A 14 -8.98 0.49 3.31
C ALA A 14 -9.65 -0.19 2.10
N TRP A 15 -8.97 -1.05 1.35
CA TRP A 15 -9.52 -1.67 0.13
C TRP A 15 -10.88 -2.32 0.34
N ARG A 16 -11.06 -3.05 1.46
CA ARG A 16 -12.30 -3.77 1.78
C ARG A 16 -13.23 -3.01 2.73
N LEU A 17 -12.98 -1.73 3.01
CA LEU A 17 -13.75 -0.96 3.98
C LEU A 17 -15.27 -0.99 3.71
N ALA A 18 -15.66 -0.93 2.44
CA ALA A 18 -17.06 -1.00 2.03
C ALA A 18 -17.71 -2.39 2.26
N GLU A 19 -16.89 -3.46 2.29
CA GLU A 19 -17.35 -4.84 2.48
C GLU A 19 -17.50 -5.20 3.97
N TRP A 20 -16.88 -4.44 4.89
CA TRP A 20 -16.88 -4.78 6.31
C TRP A 20 -18.21 -4.53 7.00
N GLY A 21 -19.10 -3.75 6.39
CA GLY A 21 -20.40 -3.42 6.97
C GLY A 21 -20.33 -2.57 8.26
N PHE A 22 -19.23 -1.86 8.47
CA PHE A 22 -19.04 -1.04 9.67
C PHE A 22 -20.03 0.12 9.74
N SER A 23 -20.62 0.32 10.92
CA SER A 23 -21.30 1.57 11.27
C SER A 23 -20.30 2.73 11.29
N LEU A 24 -20.84 3.95 11.36
CA LEU A 24 -19.99 5.15 11.47
C LEU A 24 -19.09 5.10 12.71
N ASP A 25 -19.62 4.67 13.85
CA ASP A 25 -18.86 4.52 15.10
C ASP A 25 -17.77 3.46 14.98
N GLN A 26 -18.05 2.34 14.33
CA GLN A 26 -17.06 1.28 14.08
C GLN A 26 -15.93 1.74 13.14
N ARG A 27 -16.27 2.53 12.10
CA ARG A 27 -15.25 3.12 11.21
C ARG A 27 -14.35 4.07 11.95
N GLN A 28 -14.92 4.95 12.78
CA GLN A 28 -14.15 5.88 13.61
C GLN A 28 -13.25 5.11 14.59
N ALA A 29 -13.78 4.14 15.32
CA ALA A 29 -13.01 3.31 16.24
C ALA A 29 -11.87 2.54 15.53
N TRP A 30 -12.11 2.07 14.30
CA TRP A 30 -11.07 1.41 13.49
C TRP A 30 -9.94 2.39 13.11
N ILE A 31 -10.27 3.62 12.70
CA ILE A 31 -9.28 4.64 12.36
C ILE A 31 -8.45 5.01 13.59
N GLU A 32 -9.10 5.38 14.68
CA GLU A 32 -8.44 5.78 15.93
C GLU A 32 -7.61 4.66 16.52
N GLY A 33 -8.15 3.44 16.55
CA GLY A 33 -7.46 2.26 17.05
C GLY A 33 -6.21 1.87 16.24
N ASN A 34 -6.18 2.11 14.92
CA ASN A 34 -4.98 1.94 14.12
C ASN A 34 -3.92 3.00 14.46
N ILE A 35 -4.33 4.27 14.57
CA ILE A 35 -3.41 5.37 14.95
C ILE A 35 -2.77 5.10 16.32
N GLU A 36 -3.55 4.68 17.31
CA GLU A 36 -3.05 4.32 18.65
C GLU A 36 -2.03 3.19 18.64
N ARG A 37 -2.13 2.30 17.64
CA ARG A 37 -1.19 1.18 17.42
C ARG A 37 0.01 1.56 16.54
N GLY A 38 0.11 2.83 16.12
CA GLY A 38 1.21 3.36 15.31
C GLY A 38 1.03 3.14 13.80
N LEU A 39 -0.16 2.72 13.34
CA LEU A 39 -0.52 2.68 11.94
C LEU A 39 -1.26 3.98 11.58
N SER A 40 -0.52 5.07 11.46
CA SER A 40 -1.08 6.41 11.17
C SER A 40 -1.19 6.73 9.68
N SER A 41 -0.76 5.84 8.80
CA SER A 41 -0.92 5.98 7.35
C SER A 41 -2.05 5.07 6.86
N PHE A 42 -2.95 5.63 6.03
CA PHE A 42 -4.12 4.91 5.50
C PHE A 42 -4.06 4.87 3.98
N ASP A 43 -4.19 3.66 3.41
CA ASP A 43 -4.09 3.42 1.97
C ASP A 43 -5.47 3.23 1.35
N HIS A 44 -5.84 4.15 0.48
CA HIS A 44 -7.07 4.20 -0.29
C HIS A 44 -6.81 4.08 -1.79
N ALA A 45 -7.88 4.06 -2.57
CA ALA A 45 -7.94 4.36 -4.00
C ALA A 45 -9.35 4.84 -4.35
N ASP A 46 -9.45 5.69 -5.37
CA ASP A 46 -10.72 6.24 -5.85
C ASP A 46 -11.76 5.16 -6.17
N LEU A 47 -11.33 4.02 -6.72
CA LEU A 47 -12.20 2.92 -7.17
C LEU A 47 -12.57 1.90 -6.07
N TYR A 48 -11.96 1.97 -4.87
CA TYR A 48 -12.19 0.96 -3.84
C TYR A 48 -13.66 0.91 -3.38
N GLY A 49 -14.17 -0.32 -3.19
CA GLY A 49 -15.54 -0.54 -2.78
C GLY A 49 -16.55 0.03 -3.76
N ASP A 50 -16.29 -0.06 -5.06
CA ASP A 50 -17.11 0.55 -6.12
C ASP A 50 -17.27 2.05 -5.92
N TYR A 51 -16.12 2.75 -5.72
CA TYR A 51 -16.02 4.20 -5.49
C TYR A 51 -16.68 4.71 -4.19
N LYS A 52 -16.83 3.82 -3.17
CA LYS A 52 -17.47 4.17 -1.88
C LYS A 52 -16.51 4.22 -0.71
N ALA A 53 -15.35 3.54 -0.77
CA ALA A 53 -14.48 3.38 0.39
C ALA A 53 -13.96 4.73 0.92
N GLU A 54 -13.59 5.67 0.05
CA GLU A 54 -13.14 7.01 0.46
C GLU A 54 -14.24 7.81 1.17
N SER A 55 -15.49 7.77 0.66
CA SER A 55 -16.60 8.49 1.30
C SER A 55 -16.95 7.91 2.66
N LEU A 56 -16.94 6.58 2.81
CA LEU A 56 -17.14 5.92 4.09
C LEU A 56 -16.07 6.29 5.12
N PHE A 57 -14.82 6.42 4.70
CA PHE A 57 -13.73 6.89 5.54
C PHE A 57 -13.88 8.38 5.88
N GLY A 58 -14.18 9.20 4.88
CA GLY A 58 -14.35 10.65 5.05
C GLY A 58 -15.50 11.04 5.97
N GLU A 59 -16.60 10.24 6.01
CA GLU A 59 -17.67 10.42 6.99
C GLU A 59 -17.16 10.29 8.44
N ALA A 60 -16.33 9.28 8.70
CA ALA A 60 -15.72 9.08 10.01
C ALA A 60 -14.68 10.16 10.34
N LEU A 61 -13.89 10.56 9.35
CA LEU A 61 -12.88 11.61 9.51
C LEU A 61 -13.50 12.95 9.87
N ALA A 62 -14.59 13.34 9.22
CA ALA A 62 -15.27 14.60 9.46
C ALA A 62 -15.94 14.69 10.84
N ARG A 63 -16.18 13.55 11.49
CA ARG A 63 -16.78 13.48 12.82
C ARG A 63 -15.79 13.81 13.94
N SER A 64 -14.49 13.67 13.69
CA SER A 64 -13.43 13.85 14.69
C SER A 64 -12.49 14.98 14.28
N PRO A 65 -12.76 16.23 14.71
CA PRO A 65 -11.86 17.36 14.49
C PRO A 65 -10.44 17.05 14.99
N GLY A 66 -9.42 17.39 14.18
CA GLY A 66 -8.01 17.12 14.50
C GLY A 66 -7.53 15.68 14.19
N LEU A 67 -8.42 14.76 13.79
CA LEU A 67 -8.00 13.40 13.43
C LEU A 67 -7.17 13.40 12.15
N ARG A 68 -7.49 14.30 11.19
CA ARG A 68 -6.76 14.46 9.92
C ARG A 68 -5.26 14.76 10.12
N GLU A 69 -4.93 15.57 11.10
CA GLU A 69 -3.55 15.99 11.40
C GLU A 69 -2.72 14.87 12.03
N ARG A 70 -3.35 13.81 12.51
CA ARG A 70 -2.71 12.65 13.14
C ARG A 70 -2.39 11.53 12.15
N MET A 71 -2.68 11.72 10.85
CA MET A 71 -2.54 10.67 9.84
C MET A 71 -1.92 11.16 8.54
N GLN A 72 -1.45 10.20 7.74
CA GLN A 72 -1.14 10.38 6.34
C GLN A 72 -2.20 9.63 5.50
N LEU A 73 -2.75 10.31 4.51
CA LEU A 73 -3.70 9.74 3.55
C LEU A 73 -2.99 9.46 2.23
N VAL A 74 -3.03 8.20 1.83
CA VAL A 74 -2.59 7.74 0.51
C VAL A 74 -3.84 7.42 -0.31
N THR A 75 -3.90 7.90 -1.54
CA THR A 75 -4.93 7.45 -2.49
C THR A 75 -4.34 7.21 -3.87
N LYS A 76 -5.14 6.64 -4.76
CA LYS A 76 -4.68 6.21 -6.09
C LYS A 76 -5.75 6.54 -7.13
N CYS A 77 -5.32 6.83 -8.36
CA CYS A 77 -6.19 7.03 -9.52
C CYS A 77 -5.61 6.40 -10.79
N GLY A 78 -6.34 6.49 -11.89
CA GLY A 78 -5.88 6.07 -13.22
C GLY A 78 -6.45 4.74 -13.70
N ILE A 79 -7.29 4.07 -12.94
CA ILE A 79 -8.05 2.88 -13.42
C ILE A 79 -9.52 3.28 -13.62
N LYS A 80 -10.05 3.02 -14.80
CA LYS A 80 -11.47 3.17 -15.12
C LYS A 80 -12.13 1.80 -15.21
N LEU A 81 -12.95 1.47 -14.22
CA LEU A 81 -13.71 0.21 -14.18
C LEU A 81 -15.06 0.35 -14.87
N VAL A 82 -15.52 -0.73 -15.47
CA VAL A 82 -16.91 -0.88 -15.91
C VAL A 82 -17.73 -1.32 -14.70
N THR A 83 -18.53 -0.42 -14.13
CA THR A 83 -19.34 -0.69 -12.95
C THR A 83 -20.65 0.10 -13.01
N PRO A 84 -21.69 -0.30 -12.25
CA PRO A 84 -22.91 0.50 -12.13
C PRO A 84 -22.65 1.94 -11.63
N ALA A 85 -21.63 2.16 -10.84
CA ALA A 85 -21.24 3.49 -10.35
C ALA A 85 -20.62 4.37 -11.46
N ARG A 86 -20.22 3.78 -12.59
CA ARG A 86 -19.57 4.44 -13.72
C ARG A 86 -20.11 3.93 -15.07
N PRO A 87 -21.42 4.12 -15.37
CA PRO A 87 -22.05 3.53 -16.54
C PRO A 87 -21.51 4.08 -17.87
N ALA A 88 -20.85 5.22 -17.87
CA ALA A 88 -20.21 5.81 -19.05
C ALA A 88 -18.89 5.11 -19.47
N HIS A 89 -18.36 4.21 -18.66
CA HIS A 89 -17.15 3.45 -19.00
C HIS A 89 -17.54 2.22 -19.82
N GLY A 90 -17.30 2.26 -21.14
CA GLY A 90 -17.61 1.14 -22.04
C GLY A 90 -16.65 -0.05 -21.95
N ALA A 91 -15.43 0.17 -21.47
CA ALA A 91 -14.42 -0.87 -21.24
C ALA A 91 -13.55 -0.52 -20.04
N LYS A 92 -12.98 -1.54 -19.37
CA LYS A 92 -11.93 -1.32 -18.38
C LYS A 92 -10.68 -0.83 -19.11
N HIS A 93 -10.19 0.33 -18.72
CA HIS A 93 -8.96 0.93 -19.26
C HIS A 93 -8.24 1.77 -18.22
N TYR A 94 -7.07 2.27 -18.60
CA TYR A 94 -6.31 3.21 -17.79
C TYR A 94 -6.42 4.61 -18.39
N ASP A 95 -6.32 5.65 -17.55
CA ASP A 95 -6.36 7.03 -17.98
C ASP A 95 -5.48 7.85 -17.03
N THR A 96 -4.33 8.24 -17.52
CA THR A 96 -3.33 9.05 -16.80
C THR A 96 -3.25 10.47 -17.31
N SER A 97 -4.23 10.91 -18.13
CA SER A 97 -4.33 12.27 -18.64
C SER A 97 -4.46 13.30 -17.50
N ALA A 98 -3.98 14.50 -17.75
CA ALA A 98 -4.09 15.62 -16.81
C ALA A 98 -5.55 15.87 -16.36
N ALA A 99 -6.49 15.78 -17.29
CA ALA A 99 -7.91 15.98 -17.02
C ALA A 99 -8.45 14.94 -16.04
N HIS A 100 -8.14 13.64 -16.26
CA HIS A 100 -8.61 12.55 -15.40
C HIS A 100 -7.95 12.59 -14.02
N VAL A 101 -6.63 12.77 -13.96
CA VAL A 101 -5.90 12.82 -12.68
C VAL A 101 -6.40 13.96 -11.79
N ARG A 102 -6.59 15.17 -12.35
CA ARG A 102 -7.14 16.30 -11.60
C ARG A 102 -8.56 16.03 -11.11
N LEU A 103 -9.43 15.52 -11.98
CA LEU A 103 -10.81 15.17 -11.61
C LEU A 103 -10.86 14.11 -10.50
N SER A 104 -10.02 13.09 -10.58
CA SER A 104 -9.93 12.03 -9.59
C SER A 104 -9.48 12.58 -8.24
N VAL A 105 -8.45 13.43 -8.20
CA VAL A 105 -8.00 14.11 -6.96
C VAL A 105 -9.12 14.94 -6.34
N GLU A 106 -9.84 15.77 -7.13
CA GLU A 106 -10.96 16.56 -6.62
C GLU A 106 -12.08 15.68 -6.04
N ASN A 107 -12.36 14.55 -6.67
CA ASN A 107 -13.33 13.59 -6.19
C ASN A 107 -12.87 12.94 -4.88
N SER A 108 -11.62 12.51 -4.80
CA SER A 108 -11.04 11.92 -3.59
C SER A 108 -11.02 12.91 -2.42
N LEU A 109 -10.64 14.17 -2.64
CA LEU A 109 -10.66 15.21 -1.61
C LEU A 109 -12.08 15.44 -1.05
N ARG A 110 -13.08 15.51 -1.94
CA ARG A 110 -14.49 15.63 -1.52
C ARG A 110 -14.97 14.38 -0.77
N ALA A 111 -14.66 13.20 -1.26
CA ALA A 111 -15.05 11.93 -0.65
C ALA A 111 -14.40 11.75 0.74
N LEU A 112 -13.12 12.01 0.86
CA LEU A 112 -12.36 11.93 2.11
C LEU A 112 -12.63 13.11 3.07
N ARG A 113 -13.36 14.15 2.60
CA ARG A 113 -13.67 15.37 3.37
C ARG A 113 -12.42 16.05 3.93
N THR A 114 -11.42 16.21 3.08
CA THR A 114 -10.12 16.83 3.40
C THR A 114 -9.70 17.79 2.28
N ASP A 115 -8.86 18.74 2.61
CA ASP A 115 -8.28 19.69 1.65
C ASP A 115 -7.05 19.16 0.92
N ARG A 116 -6.42 18.09 1.45
CA ARG A 116 -5.21 17.51 0.89
C ARG A 116 -5.11 16.00 1.12
N VAL A 117 -4.38 15.33 0.24
CA VAL A 117 -3.83 13.99 0.48
C VAL A 117 -2.31 14.07 0.59
N ASP A 118 -1.72 13.21 1.41
CA ASP A 118 -0.28 13.22 1.66
C ASP A 118 0.49 12.55 0.53
N LEU A 119 -0.12 11.55 -0.12
CA LEU A 119 0.48 10.81 -1.21
C LEU A 119 -0.56 10.37 -2.24
N LEU A 120 -0.32 10.69 -3.50
CA LEU A 120 -1.10 10.20 -4.64
C LEU A 120 -0.27 9.19 -5.43
N LEU A 121 -0.88 8.04 -5.76
CA LEU A 121 -0.27 7.04 -6.64
C LEU A 121 -1.01 6.95 -7.98
N ILE A 122 -0.27 6.75 -9.07
CA ILE A 122 -0.85 6.16 -10.28
C ILE A 122 -1.03 4.68 -10.03
N HIS A 123 -2.29 4.21 -10.08
CA HIS A 123 -2.67 2.90 -9.57
C HIS A 123 -2.11 1.73 -10.38
N ARG A 124 -1.95 1.91 -11.70
CA ARG A 124 -1.36 0.93 -12.64
C ARG A 124 -0.61 1.64 -13.76
N PRO A 125 0.41 1.00 -14.34
CA PRO A 125 1.02 1.50 -15.56
C PRO A 125 -0.02 1.65 -16.66
N ASP A 126 0.08 2.74 -17.40
CA ASP A 126 -0.73 3.02 -18.58
C ASP A 126 0.20 3.07 -19.80
N ALA A 127 -0.10 2.29 -20.83
CA ALA A 127 0.68 2.28 -22.07
C ALA A 127 0.58 3.61 -22.85
N LEU A 128 -0.45 4.41 -22.56
CA LEU A 128 -0.68 5.73 -23.17
C LEU A 128 -0.18 6.89 -22.28
N LEU A 129 0.52 6.60 -21.18
CA LEU A 129 1.04 7.60 -20.27
C LEU A 129 2.03 8.52 -20.97
N ASP A 130 1.73 9.83 -20.98
CA ASP A 130 2.68 10.88 -21.28
C ASP A 130 3.33 11.35 -19.97
N ALA A 131 4.63 11.08 -19.83
CA ALA A 131 5.34 11.35 -18.57
C ALA A 131 5.58 12.85 -18.33
N ASP A 132 5.63 13.66 -19.38
CA ASP A 132 5.80 15.11 -19.25
C ASP A 132 4.48 15.79 -18.85
N GLU A 133 3.36 15.37 -19.46
CA GLU A 133 2.01 15.83 -19.09
C GLU A 133 1.70 15.45 -17.63
N LEU A 134 1.97 14.20 -17.24
CA LEU A 134 1.70 13.72 -15.89
C LEU A 134 2.56 14.43 -14.85
N ALA A 135 3.85 14.61 -15.12
CA ALA A 135 4.75 15.35 -14.22
C ALA A 135 4.31 16.81 -14.04
N ALA A 136 3.92 17.51 -15.12
CA ALA A 136 3.38 18.86 -15.05
C ALA A 136 2.08 18.92 -14.22
N THR A 137 1.22 17.91 -14.36
CA THR A 137 -0.02 17.77 -13.58
C THR A 137 0.27 17.58 -12.09
N PHE A 138 1.23 16.74 -11.74
CA PHE A 138 1.67 16.52 -10.37
C PHE A 138 2.24 17.79 -9.75
N GLU A 139 3.11 18.51 -10.48
CA GLU A 139 3.64 19.81 -10.03
C GLU A 139 2.53 20.83 -9.76
N GLN A 140 1.49 20.88 -10.60
CA GLN A 140 0.35 21.75 -10.35
C GLN A 140 -0.43 21.36 -9.10
N LEU A 141 -0.75 20.09 -8.92
CA LEU A 141 -1.44 19.59 -7.73
C LEU A 141 -0.66 19.86 -6.44
N ARG A 142 0.67 19.80 -6.50
CA ARG A 142 1.55 20.15 -5.38
C ARG A 142 1.53 21.64 -5.07
N ARG A 143 1.63 22.50 -6.10
CA ARG A 143 1.54 23.96 -5.94
C ARG A 143 0.20 24.39 -5.35
N ASP A 144 -0.88 23.70 -5.74
CA ASP A 144 -2.24 23.96 -5.22
C ASP A 144 -2.42 23.43 -3.79
N GLY A 145 -1.42 22.76 -3.22
CA GLY A 145 -1.47 22.15 -1.87
C GLY A 145 -2.39 20.93 -1.75
N LYS A 146 -2.93 20.41 -2.86
CA LYS A 146 -3.89 19.31 -2.88
C LYS A 146 -3.24 17.93 -2.69
N VAL A 147 -2.00 17.79 -3.17
CA VAL A 147 -1.20 16.57 -3.06
C VAL A 147 0.22 16.94 -2.63
N LEU A 148 0.73 16.34 -1.58
CA LEU A 148 2.05 16.70 -1.05
C LEU A 148 3.17 15.89 -1.71
N HIS A 149 2.93 14.58 -1.98
CA HIS A 149 3.91 13.66 -2.53
C HIS A 149 3.27 12.75 -3.59
N PHE A 150 4.13 12.20 -4.46
CA PHE A 150 3.70 11.37 -5.58
C PHE A 150 4.46 10.05 -5.60
N GLY A 151 3.78 9.02 -6.08
CA GLY A 151 4.33 7.70 -6.30
C GLY A 151 3.53 6.97 -7.38
N VAL A 152 3.84 5.71 -7.53
CA VAL A 152 3.20 4.83 -8.51
C VAL A 152 2.87 3.48 -7.87
N SER A 153 2.11 2.65 -8.59
CA SER A 153 1.82 1.29 -8.15
C SER A 153 1.96 0.31 -9.30
N ASN A 154 2.69 -0.78 -9.05
CA ASN A 154 2.97 -1.86 -10.01
C ASN A 154 3.70 -1.41 -11.30
N PHE A 155 4.47 -0.35 -11.21
CA PHE A 155 5.34 0.09 -12.29
C PHE A 155 6.60 -0.79 -12.32
N SER A 156 7.06 -1.12 -13.53
CA SER A 156 8.39 -1.72 -13.71
C SER A 156 9.48 -0.70 -13.35
N VAL A 157 10.72 -1.20 -13.20
CA VAL A 157 11.89 -0.34 -12.94
C VAL A 157 11.99 0.77 -13.99
N GLN A 158 11.85 0.44 -15.28
CA GLN A 158 11.95 1.41 -16.39
C GLN A 158 10.81 2.42 -16.40
N GLN A 159 9.57 1.99 -16.12
CA GLN A 159 8.41 2.88 -16.04
C GLN A 159 8.51 3.84 -14.86
N PHE A 160 9.01 3.35 -13.72
CA PHE A 160 9.28 4.20 -12.56
C PHE A 160 10.34 5.26 -12.90
N GLU A 161 11.47 4.86 -13.51
CA GLU A 161 12.57 5.76 -13.88
C GLU A 161 12.11 6.82 -14.88
N LEU A 162 11.28 6.44 -15.86
CA LEU A 162 10.73 7.37 -16.85
C LEU A 162 10.05 8.56 -16.18
N LEU A 163 9.22 8.32 -15.18
CA LEU A 163 8.49 9.37 -14.48
C LEU A 163 9.35 10.03 -13.39
N HIS A 164 10.17 9.25 -12.67
CA HIS A 164 11.02 9.73 -11.59
C HIS A 164 12.09 10.74 -12.08
N ALA A 165 12.54 10.60 -13.32
CA ALA A 165 13.44 11.56 -13.95
C ALA A 165 12.83 12.95 -14.16
N ARG A 166 11.51 13.09 -14.10
CA ARG A 166 10.76 14.34 -14.29
C ARG A 166 10.26 14.93 -12.98
N ILE A 167 9.81 14.07 -12.10
CA ILE A 167 9.29 14.47 -10.78
C ILE A 167 9.66 13.42 -9.73
N PRO A 168 10.17 13.82 -8.54
CA PRO A 168 10.52 12.86 -7.51
C PRO A 168 9.33 12.00 -7.08
N LEU A 169 9.45 10.68 -7.25
CA LEU A 169 8.52 9.69 -6.73
C LEU A 169 9.06 9.13 -5.41
N VAL A 170 8.19 9.03 -4.41
CA VAL A 170 8.59 8.57 -3.06
C VAL A 170 8.39 7.07 -2.84
N THR A 171 7.59 6.41 -3.68
CA THR A 171 7.26 4.99 -3.57
C THR A 171 6.81 4.38 -4.90
N ASN A 172 7.01 3.06 -5.02
CA ASN A 172 6.25 2.18 -5.90
C ASN A 172 5.52 1.17 -5.00
N GLN A 173 4.19 1.12 -5.08
CA GLN A 173 3.41 0.15 -4.32
C GLN A 173 3.28 -1.15 -5.13
N VAL A 174 3.88 -2.24 -4.66
CA VAL A 174 3.98 -3.52 -5.38
C VAL A 174 3.49 -4.68 -4.52
N GLU A 175 3.13 -5.80 -5.17
CA GLU A 175 2.87 -7.04 -4.45
C GLU A 175 4.17 -7.68 -3.98
N CYS A 176 4.22 -8.08 -2.73
CA CYS A 176 5.25 -8.96 -2.23
C CYS A 176 4.78 -9.68 -0.96
N SER A 177 5.06 -10.95 -0.88
CA SER A 177 4.77 -11.77 0.29
C SER A 177 5.65 -13.02 0.24
N PRO A 178 5.71 -13.85 1.29
CA PRO A 178 6.35 -15.17 1.21
C PRO A 178 5.76 -16.12 0.17
N LEU A 179 4.62 -15.78 -0.46
CA LEU A 179 3.98 -16.54 -1.54
C LEU A 179 3.98 -15.80 -2.89
N HIS A 180 4.61 -14.62 -2.96
CA HIS A 180 4.76 -13.82 -4.18
C HIS A 180 6.07 -13.04 -4.14
N LEU A 181 7.07 -13.49 -4.91
CA LEU A 181 8.46 -13.03 -4.80
C LEU A 181 8.92 -12.13 -5.95
N ASP A 182 8.06 -11.83 -6.93
CA ASP A 182 8.44 -11.17 -8.18
C ASP A 182 9.24 -9.88 -7.95
N ALA A 183 8.79 -9.02 -7.04
CA ALA A 183 9.47 -7.75 -6.71
C ALA A 183 10.87 -7.93 -6.10
N ILE A 184 11.22 -9.13 -5.61
CA ILE A 184 12.58 -9.46 -5.16
C ILE A 184 13.49 -9.76 -6.35
N HIS A 185 12.93 -10.29 -7.45
CA HIS A 185 13.69 -10.78 -8.61
C HIS A 185 13.77 -9.76 -9.76
N ASP A 186 12.80 -8.84 -9.88
CA ASP A 186 12.67 -7.95 -11.04
C ASP A 186 13.47 -6.63 -10.92
N GLY A 187 14.23 -6.46 -9.82
CA GLY A 187 15.04 -5.27 -9.55
C GLY A 187 14.27 -4.12 -8.89
N THR A 188 12.98 -4.27 -8.56
CA THR A 188 12.17 -3.22 -7.93
C THR A 188 12.77 -2.76 -6.58
N PHE A 189 13.22 -3.70 -5.75
CA PHE A 189 13.80 -3.34 -4.44
C PHE A 189 15.21 -2.78 -4.53
N ASP A 190 16.00 -3.20 -5.54
CA ASP A 190 17.32 -2.61 -5.81
C ASP A 190 17.20 -1.17 -6.30
N GLN A 191 16.24 -0.92 -7.21
CA GLN A 191 15.90 0.43 -7.65
C GLN A 191 15.48 1.30 -6.46
N ALA A 192 14.60 0.81 -5.61
CA ALA A 192 14.12 1.53 -4.43
C ALA A 192 15.28 1.96 -3.51
N GLN A 193 16.26 1.08 -3.30
CA GLN A 193 17.48 1.43 -2.58
C GLN A 193 18.29 2.51 -3.31
N ARG A 194 18.49 2.38 -4.61
CA ARG A 194 19.25 3.32 -5.43
C ARG A 194 18.69 4.74 -5.37
N VAL A 195 17.37 4.88 -5.51
CA VAL A 195 16.70 6.19 -5.48
C VAL A 195 16.30 6.62 -4.06
N ARG A 196 16.55 5.77 -3.06
CA ARG A 196 16.17 5.98 -1.66
C ARG A 196 14.65 6.20 -1.47
N ALA A 197 13.84 5.62 -2.33
CA ALA A 197 12.40 5.46 -2.13
C ALA A 197 12.12 4.26 -1.20
N ARG A 198 10.98 4.28 -0.52
CA ARG A 198 10.56 3.14 0.30
C ARG A 198 9.31 2.55 -0.33
N PRO A 199 9.37 1.30 -0.85
CA PRO A 199 8.20 0.68 -1.45
C PRO A 199 7.05 0.51 -0.46
N MET A 200 5.82 0.62 -0.92
CA MET A 200 4.67 0.07 -0.21
C MET A 200 4.43 -1.36 -0.71
N ILE A 201 4.03 -2.25 0.18
CA ILE A 201 3.77 -3.65 -0.17
C ILE A 201 2.29 -3.96 0.03
N TRP A 202 1.56 -4.16 -1.07
CA TRP A 202 0.20 -4.68 -0.97
C TRP A 202 0.19 -6.21 -0.89
N SER A 203 -0.85 -6.78 -0.29
CA SER A 203 -0.98 -8.22 0.00
C SER A 203 0.22 -8.86 0.70
N PRO A 204 0.77 -8.27 1.78
CA PRO A 204 1.96 -8.82 2.47
C PRO A 204 1.73 -10.23 3.04
N LEU A 205 0.48 -10.66 3.17
CA LEU A 205 0.04 -11.99 3.60
C LEU A 205 -0.65 -12.76 2.46
N ALA A 206 -0.31 -12.44 1.19
CA ALA A 206 -0.91 -13.01 -0.02
C ALA A 206 -2.45 -12.89 -0.04
N GLY A 207 -3.01 -11.75 0.39
CA GLY A 207 -4.46 -11.52 0.48
C GLY A 207 -5.17 -12.43 1.50
N GLY A 208 -4.44 -13.04 2.43
CA GLY A 208 -4.88 -14.08 3.38
C GLY A 208 -4.51 -15.50 2.93
N GLY A 209 -4.00 -15.65 1.72
CA GLY A 209 -3.59 -16.94 1.16
C GLY A 209 -2.49 -17.64 1.97
N LEU A 210 -1.66 -16.89 2.68
CA LEU A 210 -0.69 -17.46 3.62
C LEU A 210 -1.35 -18.40 4.63
N PHE A 211 -2.59 -18.14 5.03
CA PHE A 211 -3.33 -18.94 6.01
C PHE A 211 -4.27 -19.97 5.37
N THR A 212 -4.81 -19.66 4.19
CA THR A 212 -5.94 -20.40 3.62
C THR A 212 -5.58 -21.29 2.44
N ARG A 213 -4.53 -20.98 1.67
CA ARG A 213 -4.12 -21.78 0.52
C ARG A 213 -3.63 -23.15 0.96
N GLN A 214 -4.01 -24.19 0.19
CA GLN A 214 -3.69 -25.60 0.49
C GLN A 214 -2.70 -26.22 -0.51
N ASP A 215 -2.18 -25.45 -1.45
CA ASP A 215 -1.14 -25.93 -2.36
C ASP A 215 0.18 -26.22 -1.61
N GLU A 216 1.01 -27.02 -2.23
CA GLU A 216 2.27 -27.51 -1.64
C GLU A 216 3.20 -26.35 -1.21
N THR A 217 3.29 -25.29 -2.02
CA THR A 217 4.12 -24.12 -1.71
C THR A 217 3.63 -23.42 -0.45
N ALA A 218 2.32 -23.15 -0.34
CA ALA A 218 1.76 -22.48 0.82
C ALA A 218 1.92 -23.33 2.09
N GLN A 219 1.74 -24.65 2.00
CA GLN A 219 1.95 -25.57 3.13
C GLN A 219 3.42 -25.58 3.58
N ARG A 220 4.37 -25.67 2.64
CA ARG A 220 5.81 -25.65 2.90
C ARG A 220 6.24 -24.35 3.56
N VAL A 221 5.79 -23.20 3.00
CA VAL A 221 6.07 -21.86 3.55
C VAL A 221 5.51 -21.74 4.97
N ARG A 222 4.24 -22.11 5.19
CA ARG A 222 3.63 -22.05 6.54
C ARG A 222 4.41 -22.87 7.56
N ARG A 223 4.82 -24.09 7.21
CA ARG A 223 5.58 -24.95 8.11
C ARG A 223 6.90 -24.28 8.51
N VAL A 224 7.70 -23.86 7.54
CA VAL A 224 9.01 -23.23 7.80
C VAL A 224 8.84 -21.93 8.58
N MET A 225 7.89 -21.09 8.21
CA MET A 225 7.60 -19.85 8.93
C MET A 225 7.09 -20.11 10.33
N GLY A 226 6.28 -21.16 10.55
CA GLY A 226 5.82 -21.57 11.88
C GLY A 226 6.97 -21.96 12.80
N GLU A 227 7.95 -22.71 12.29
CA GLU A 227 9.18 -23.06 13.02
C GLU A 227 9.99 -21.82 13.41
N VAL A 228 10.14 -20.86 12.47
CA VAL A 228 10.85 -19.60 12.74
C VAL A 228 10.07 -18.75 13.75
N ALA A 229 8.76 -18.59 13.56
CA ALA A 229 7.90 -17.80 14.44
C ALA A 229 7.93 -18.31 15.89
N ALA A 230 7.91 -19.63 16.07
CA ALA A 230 7.99 -20.26 17.39
C ALA A 230 9.31 -19.91 18.10
N ARG A 231 10.45 -19.89 17.39
CA ARG A 231 11.74 -19.49 17.98
C ARG A 231 11.77 -18.02 18.41
N HIS A 232 11.04 -17.17 17.72
CA HIS A 232 10.95 -15.73 18.03
C HIS A 232 9.78 -15.40 18.99
N GLY A 233 8.93 -16.38 19.34
CA GLY A 233 7.77 -16.16 20.22
C GLY A 233 6.71 -15.23 19.62
N VAL A 234 6.53 -15.23 18.30
CA VAL A 234 5.60 -14.33 17.59
C VAL A 234 4.60 -15.10 16.73
N SER A 235 3.52 -14.41 16.30
CA SER A 235 2.55 -14.99 15.38
C SER A 235 3.13 -15.14 13.97
N LEU A 236 2.49 -15.98 13.14
CA LEU A 236 2.83 -16.14 11.73
C LEU A 236 2.67 -14.81 10.97
N THR A 237 1.66 -14.01 11.32
CA THR A 237 1.45 -12.66 10.77
C THR A 237 2.65 -11.77 11.07
N ALA A 238 3.04 -11.68 12.33
CA ALA A 238 4.17 -10.86 12.75
C ALA A 238 5.47 -11.29 12.06
N LEU A 239 5.71 -12.58 11.92
CA LEU A 239 6.88 -13.11 11.22
C LEU A 239 6.87 -12.74 9.72
N ALA A 240 5.73 -12.88 9.04
CA ALA A 240 5.63 -12.54 7.61
C ALA A 240 5.93 -11.06 7.36
N LEU A 241 5.42 -10.20 8.23
CA LEU A 241 5.68 -8.76 8.15
C LEU A 241 7.15 -8.43 8.48
N ALA A 242 7.72 -9.06 9.51
CA ALA A 242 9.14 -8.91 9.86
C ALA A 242 10.06 -9.37 8.71
N TRP A 243 9.68 -10.44 8.01
CA TRP A 243 10.42 -10.92 6.84
C TRP A 243 10.49 -9.86 5.73
N LEU A 244 9.39 -9.17 5.44
CA LEU A 244 9.36 -8.04 4.49
C LEU A 244 10.18 -6.84 5.00
N LEU A 245 10.04 -6.48 6.26
CA LEU A 245 10.75 -5.36 6.88
C LEU A 245 12.27 -5.55 6.93
N ARG A 246 12.75 -6.80 6.83
CA ARG A 246 14.18 -7.13 6.79
C ARG A 246 14.85 -6.69 5.49
N LEU A 247 14.08 -6.45 4.42
CA LEU A 247 14.59 -5.95 3.14
C LEU A 247 15.28 -4.59 3.33
N PRO A 248 16.48 -4.37 2.74
CA PRO A 248 17.25 -3.13 2.93
C PRO A 248 16.53 -1.85 2.50
N CYS A 249 15.61 -1.94 1.53
CA CYS A 249 14.75 -0.83 1.10
C CYS A 249 13.71 -0.41 2.16
N ARG A 250 13.56 -1.20 3.26
CA ARG A 250 12.65 -0.94 4.39
C ARG A 250 11.23 -0.60 3.93
N PRO A 251 10.54 -1.52 3.26
CA PRO A 251 9.21 -1.26 2.72
C PRO A 251 8.17 -0.95 3.80
N HIS A 252 7.01 -0.45 3.35
CA HIS A 252 5.82 -0.22 4.17
C HIS A 252 4.74 -1.26 3.83
N PRO A 253 4.59 -2.37 4.58
CA PRO A 253 3.51 -3.31 4.36
C PRO A 253 2.14 -2.68 4.59
N VAL A 254 1.18 -2.96 3.69
CA VAL A 254 -0.20 -2.47 3.74
C VAL A 254 -1.10 -3.58 4.26
N ILE A 255 -1.73 -3.37 5.40
CA ILE A 255 -2.52 -4.37 6.12
C ILE A 255 -4.00 -4.05 5.99
N GLY A 256 -4.71 -4.84 5.21
CA GLY A 256 -6.16 -4.71 4.98
C GLY A 256 -6.98 -5.59 5.92
N SER A 257 -7.03 -5.28 7.21
CA SER A 257 -7.81 -6.01 8.20
C SER A 257 -8.85 -5.13 8.89
N ARG A 258 -10.05 -5.69 9.12
CA ARG A 258 -11.08 -5.06 9.95
C ARG A 258 -10.81 -5.21 11.45
N ARG A 259 -9.90 -6.12 11.83
CA ARG A 259 -9.59 -6.44 13.23
C ARG A 259 -8.36 -5.65 13.67
N LEU A 260 -8.46 -4.97 14.79
CA LEU A 260 -7.35 -4.19 15.38
C LEU A 260 -6.24 -5.09 15.94
N GLU A 261 -6.54 -6.36 16.28
CA GLU A 261 -5.55 -7.37 16.68
C GLU A 261 -4.50 -7.61 15.56
N ALA A 262 -4.90 -7.48 14.29
CA ALA A 262 -3.96 -7.56 13.18
C ALA A 262 -2.95 -6.39 13.20
N SER A 263 -3.35 -5.25 13.71
CA SER A 263 -2.46 -4.09 13.90
C SER A 263 -1.54 -4.27 15.11
N ASP A 264 -1.99 -4.97 16.15
CA ASP A 264 -1.12 -5.38 17.26
C ASP A 264 -0.06 -6.39 16.81
N GLU A 265 -0.43 -7.38 15.97
CA GLU A 265 0.52 -8.30 15.36
C GLU A 265 1.52 -7.58 14.45
N ALA A 266 1.06 -6.59 13.68
CA ALA A 266 1.91 -5.76 12.84
C ALA A 266 2.92 -4.96 13.67
N ARG A 267 2.49 -4.39 14.79
CA ARG A 267 3.38 -3.71 15.73
C ARG A 267 4.42 -4.67 16.32
N ALA A 268 4.01 -5.89 16.67
CA ALA A 268 4.94 -6.91 17.18
C ALA A 268 6.04 -7.25 16.17
N ALA A 269 5.74 -7.22 14.86
CA ALA A 269 6.72 -7.45 13.80
C ALA A 269 7.91 -6.47 13.82
N LEU A 270 7.70 -5.23 14.30
CA LEU A 270 8.75 -4.22 14.39
C LEU A 270 9.85 -4.57 15.41
N GLY A 271 9.52 -5.42 16.39
CA GLY A 271 10.48 -5.92 17.39
C GLY A 271 11.23 -7.19 16.97
N VAL A 272 10.89 -7.78 15.83
CA VAL A 272 11.51 -9.03 15.36
C VAL A 272 12.73 -8.74 14.50
N THR A 273 13.89 -9.23 14.93
CA THR A 273 15.11 -9.19 14.13
C THR A 273 15.42 -10.57 13.58
N LEU A 274 15.17 -10.78 12.29
CA LEU A 274 15.48 -12.04 11.61
C LEU A 274 16.97 -12.11 11.27
N SER A 275 17.60 -13.27 11.53
CA SER A 275 18.91 -13.59 10.97
C SER A 275 18.83 -13.71 9.44
N ALA A 276 19.95 -13.60 8.74
CA ALA A 276 19.99 -13.89 7.32
C ALA A 276 19.56 -15.34 7.03
N GLU A 277 20.02 -16.29 7.86
CA GLU A 277 19.66 -17.70 7.74
C GLU A 277 18.14 -17.91 7.81
N ASP A 278 17.45 -17.36 8.81
CA ASP A 278 16.00 -17.49 8.92
C ASP A 278 15.26 -16.83 7.77
N TRP A 279 15.75 -15.69 7.30
CA TRP A 279 15.17 -14.99 6.15
C TRP A 279 15.26 -15.85 4.86
N TYR A 280 16.44 -16.44 4.60
CA TYR A 280 16.67 -17.29 3.43
C TYR A 280 15.97 -18.65 3.57
N ARG A 281 15.77 -19.20 4.75
CA ARG A 281 14.95 -20.41 4.97
C ARG A 281 13.51 -20.19 4.48
N VAL A 282 12.92 -19.03 4.79
CA VAL A 282 11.57 -18.69 4.29
C VAL A 282 11.57 -18.55 2.78
N TRP A 283 12.57 -17.87 2.21
CA TRP A 283 12.68 -17.73 0.76
C TRP A 283 12.85 -19.09 0.06
N SER A 284 13.75 -19.94 0.50
CA SER A 284 13.93 -21.30 -0.07
C SER A 284 12.65 -22.11 0.02
N ALA A 285 11.91 -21.99 1.11
CA ALA A 285 10.61 -22.63 1.24
C ALA A 285 9.60 -22.10 0.20
N ALA A 286 9.60 -20.80 -0.09
CA ALA A 286 8.76 -20.20 -1.11
C ALA A 286 9.18 -20.64 -2.53
N ALA A 287 10.48 -20.63 -2.83
CA ALA A 287 11.02 -21.04 -4.12
C ALA A 287 10.94 -22.55 -4.39
N GLY A 288 10.78 -23.39 -3.34
CA GLY A 288 10.77 -24.85 -3.46
C GLY A 288 12.13 -25.48 -3.70
N ARG A 289 13.19 -24.71 -3.59
CA ARG A 289 14.60 -25.11 -3.76
C ARG A 289 15.49 -24.15 -2.98
N GLU A 290 16.72 -24.54 -2.78
CA GLU A 290 17.73 -23.62 -2.27
C GLU A 290 17.86 -22.39 -3.21
N VAL A 291 18.06 -21.23 -2.60
CA VAL A 291 18.36 -20.01 -3.37
C VAL A 291 19.77 -20.14 -3.94
N THR A 292 19.92 -19.86 -5.24
CA THR A 292 21.19 -19.92 -5.95
C THR A 292 21.89 -18.56 -5.93
#